data_edbe11f26a4f17001d0c59a2c933b7db
#
_entry.id   edbe11f26a4f17001d0c59a2c933b7db
#
_cell.length_a   1.000
_cell.length_b   1.000
_cell.length_c   1.000
_cell.angle_alpha   90.00
_cell.angle_beta   90.00
_cell.angle_gamma   90.00
#
_symmetry.space_group_name_H-M   'P 1'
#
loop_
_entity.id
_entity.type
_entity.pdbx_description
1 polymer ?
#
loop_
_entity_poly.entity_id
_entity_poly.type
_entity_poly.pdbx_seq_one_letter_code
_entity_poly.pdbx_strand_id
1 'polypeptide(L)'
;RGAAQLLARRAAGRDEDERELIELIGTEIERLNTLLERLLSPTPARPHDRLNIHVVLERVLRLAEAEGGWSVQVQRDYDPSIPDILGDGDRLTQAVWNLVRNAFQAGATRVTLRTRVEHGQRIRDRVHAMSLRLEIIDDGGGVPEELAEHLFLPLVSGRAEGSGLGLALAQQVSREHHGTLTYRSRPGHTVFTLLLPELAGDHDKEQPHG
;
A
#
# COMPACT_ATOMS: atom_id res chain seq x y z
N ARG A 1 4.07 0.54 -23.71
CA ARG A 1 4.83 0.32 -24.97
C ARG A 1 3.99 0.52 -26.23
N GLY A 2 2.74 0.06 -26.29
CA GLY A 2 1.93 0.14 -27.53
C GLY A 2 1.55 1.55 -27.98
N ALA A 3 1.21 2.47 -27.07
CA ALA A 3 0.74 3.80 -27.42
C ALA A 3 1.84 4.70 -28.01
N ALA A 4 3.05 4.69 -27.44
CA ALA A 4 4.20 5.46 -27.93
C ALA A 4 4.66 4.96 -29.31
N GLN A 5 4.65 3.65 -29.54
CA GLN A 5 4.95 3.05 -30.85
C GLN A 5 3.87 3.33 -31.93
N LEU A 6 2.60 3.42 -31.51
CA LEU A 6 1.52 3.83 -32.40
C LEU A 6 1.60 5.31 -32.79
N LEU A 7 1.99 6.18 -31.86
CA LEU A 7 2.23 7.60 -32.11
C LEU A 7 3.42 7.80 -33.05
N ALA A 8 4.51 7.09 -32.83
CA ALA A 8 5.70 7.12 -33.73
C ALA A 8 5.38 6.67 -35.17
N ARG A 9 4.54 5.62 -35.34
CA ARG A 9 4.10 5.18 -36.67
C ARG A 9 3.19 6.19 -37.40
N ARG A 10 2.35 6.92 -36.67
CA ARG A 10 1.49 7.98 -37.21
C ARG A 10 2.27 9.26 -37.53
N ALA A 11 3.42 9.46 -36.92
CA ALA A 11 4.30 10.61 -37.14
C ALA A 11 5.11 10.52 -38.45
N ALA A 12 5.09 9.41 -39.20
CA ALA A 12 5.85 9.19 -40.43
C ALA A 12 5.55 10.13 -41.59
N GLY A 13 4.86 11.23 -41.37
CA GLY A 13 4.55 12.27 -42.37
C GLY A 13 4.44 13.67 -41.75
N ARG A 14 4.89 13.86 -40.50
CA ARG A 14 4.84 15.12 -39.74
C ARG A 14 6.18 15.84 -39.76
N ASP A 15 6.14 17.13 -39.39
CA ASP A 15 7.33 17.95 -39.30
C ASP A 15 8.39 17.36 -38.33
N GLU A 16 9.65 17.68 -38.55
CA GLU A 16 10.81 17.16 -37.83
C GLU A 16 10.70 17.42 -36.31
N ASP A 17 10.21 18.61 -35.98
CA ASP A 17 9.98 19.04 -34.58
C ASP A 17 8.93 18.16 -33.84
N GLU A 18 7.85 17.75 -34.52
CA GLU A 18 6.85 16.82 -33.94
C GLU A 18 7.40 15.41 -33.75
N ARG A 19 8.30 14.96 -34.62
CA ARG A 19 8.97 13.66 -34.48
C ARG A 19 9.90 13.66 -33.26
N GLU A 20 10.72 14.71 -33.14
CA GLU A 20 11.64 14.87 -32.01
C GLU A 20 10.89 14.93 -30.68
N LEU A 21 9.77 15.64 -30.64
CA LEU A 21 8.90 15.69 -29.44
C LEU A 21 8.28 14.31 -29.11
N ILE A 22 7.84 13.55 -30.11
CA ILE A 22 7.29 12.20 -29.89
C ILE A 22 8.36 11.23 -29.41
N GLU A 23 9.59 11.30 -29.90
CA GLU A 23 10.73 10.49 -29.44
C GLU A 23 11.10 10.86 -28.00
N LEU A 24 11.13 12.16 -27.66
CA LEU A 24 11.39 12.64 -26.32
C LEU A 24 10.33 12.13 -25.32
N ILE A 25 9.06 12.24 -25.67
CA ILE A 25 7.94 11.70 -24.86
C ILE A 25 8.07 10.19 -24.72
N GLY A 26 8.40 9.46 -25.78
CA GLY A 26 8.64 8.03 -25.76
C GLY A 26 9.74 7.62 -24.79
N THR A 27 10.87 8.33 -24.83
CA THR A 27 12.02 8.11 -23.97
C THR A 27 11.68 8.38 -22.50
N GLU A 28 10.94 9.47 -22.21
CA GLU A 28 10.55 9.80 -20.86
C GLU A 28 9.53 8.81 -20.29
N ILE A 29 8.61 8.30 -21.09
CA ILE A 29 7.69 7.21 -20.71
C ILE A 29 8.45 5.92 -20.37
N GLU A 30 9.45 5.56 -21.14
CA GLU A 30 10.28 4.37 -20.86
C GLU A 30 11.11 4.55 -19.59
N ARG A 31 11.65 5.75 -19.37
CA ARG A 31 12.37 6.13 -18.14
C ARG A 31 11.45 6.05 -16.92
N LEU A 32 10.26 6.61 -17.01
CA LEU A 32 9.25 6.54 -15.93
C LEU A 32 8.81 5.10 -15.65
N ASN A 33 8.61 4.28 -16.67
CA ASN A 33 8.30 2.86 -16.51
C ASN A 33 9.44 2.11 -15.81
N THR A 34 10.69 2.38 -16.16
CA THR A 34 11.86 1.79 -15.51
C THR A 34 11.97 2.21 -14.04
N LEU A 35 11.74 3.48 -13.74
CA LEU A 35 11.68 3.98 -12.36
C LEU A 35 10.55 3.33 -11.57
N LEU A 36 9.38 3.18 -12.20
CA LEU A 36 8.23 2.50 -11.62
C LEU A 36 8.54 1.03 -11.32
N GLU A 37 9.12 0.32 -12.26
CA GLU A 37 9.56 -1.07 -12.07
C GLU A 37 10.57 -1.19 -10.93
N ARG A 38 11.51 -0.26 -10.79
CA ARG A 38 12.47 -0.22 -9.66
C ARG A 38 11.80 0.08 -8.33
N LEU A 39 10.81 0.97 -8.30
CA LEU A 39 10.06 1.29 -7.09
C LEU A 39 9.13 0.14 -6.66
N LEU A 40 8.61 -0.60 -7.63
CA LEU A 40 7.72 -1.75 -7.41
C LEU A 40 8.48 -3.08 -7.37
N SER A 41 9.77 -3.10 -7.75
CA SER A 41 10.60 -4.29 -7.62
C SER A 41 10.76 -4.65 -6.14
N PRO A 42 10.70 -5.93 -5.80
CA PRO A 42 11.02 -6.37 -4.44
C PRO A 42 12.43 -5.87 -4.10
N THR A 43 12.54 -4.96 -3.15
CA THR A 43 13.83 -4.64 -2.55
C THR A 43 14.38 -5.96 -2.02
N PRO A 44 15.69 -6.28 -2.23
CA PRO A 44 16.26 -7.49 -1.65
C PRO A 44 15.87 -7.51 -0.18
N ALA A 45 15.20 -8.60 0.21
CA ALA A 45 14.59 -8.75 1.51
C ALA A 45 15.62 -8.39 2.59
N ARG A 46 15.42 -7.24 3.26
CA ARG A 46 16.09 -7.01 4.53
C ARG A 46 15.65 -8.11 5.48
N PRO A 47 16.52 -8.58 6.35
CA PRO A 47 16.09 -9.56 7.35
C PRO A 47 14.85 -8.99 8.05
N HIS A 48 13.78 -9.78 8.06
CA HIS A 48 12.59 -9.43 8.81
C HIS A 48 12.95 -9.53 10.29
N ASP A 49 12.95 -8.41 10.96
CA ASP A 49 13.18 -8.34 12.40
C ASP A 49 11.86 -8.46 13.17
N ARG A 50 11.96 -8.86 14.41
CA ARG A 50 10.82 -8.76 15.35
C ARG A 50 10.49 -7.29 15.56
N LEU A 51 9.26 -6.91 15.33
CA LEU A 51 8.81 -5.54 15.51
C LEU A 51 7.41 -5.48 16.16
N ASN A 52 7.21 -4.45 16.96
CA ASN A 52 5.91 -4.10 17.48
C ASN A 52 5.19 -3.17 16.49
N ILE A 53 4.04 -3.58 16.01
CA ILE A 53 3.28 -2.81 15.01
C ILE A 53 2.88 -1.43 15.54
N HIS A 54 2.61 -1.27 16.84
CA HIS A 54 2.23 0.02 17.40
C HIS A 54 3.36 1.04 17.29
N VAL A 55 4.63 0.61 17.36
CA VAL A 55 5.78 1.50 17.12
C VAL A 55 5.77 2.03 15.68
N VAL A 56 5.43 1.18 14.71
CA VAL A 56 5.26 1.58 13.30
C VAL A 56 4.13 2.60 13.17
N LEU A 57 2.97 2.34 13.79
CA LEU A 57 1.81 3.24 13.74
C LEU A 57 2.13 4.61 14.34
N GLU A 58 2.77 4.64 15.51
CA GLU A 58 3.17 5.91 16.14
C GLU A 58 4.20 6.69 15.31
N ARG A 59 5.08 5.97 14.59
CA ARG A 59 6.00 6.62 13.64
C ARG A 59 5.24 7.27 12.47
N VAL A 60 4.22 6.59 11.93
CA VAL A 60 3.34 7.14 10.89
C VAL A 60 2.62 8.39 11.37
N LEU A 61 2.10 8.39 12.61
CA LEU A 61 1.41 9.55 13.16
C LEU A 61 2.34 10.74 13.33
N ARG A 62 3.59 10.52 13.76
CA ARG A 62 4.59 11.59 13.80
C ARG A 62 4.91 12.16 12.41
N LEU A 63 4.95 11.32 11.37
CA LEU A 63 5.11 11.79 9.99
C LEU A 63 3.92 12.65 9.55
N ALA A 64 2.70 12.23 9.87
CA ALA A 64 1.49 12.99 9.58
C ALA A 64 1.49 14.37 10.26
N GLU A 65 1.89 14.43 11.51
CA GLU A 65 2.04 15.68 12.27
C GLU A 65 3.12 16.60 11.66
N ALA A 66 4.24 16.03 11.24
CA ALA A 66 5.37 16.77 10.66
C ALA A 66 5.07 17.32 9.25
N GLU A 67 4.29 16.60 8.43
CA GLU A 67 3.88 17.08 7.10
C GLU A 67 2.97 18.32 7.22
N GLY A 68 2.16 18.39 8.28
CA GLY A 68 1.28 19.52 8.55
C GLY A 68 0.14 19.66 7.54
N GLY A 69 -0.70 20.69 7.72
CA GLY A 69 -1.76 21.02 6.75
C GLY A 69 -3.01 20.15 6.79
N TRP A 70 -3.04 19.10 7.61
CA TRP A 70 -4.18 18.21 7.75
C TRP A 70 -4.97 18.51 9.02
N SER A 71 -6.24 18.94 8.88
CA SER A 71 -7.18 19.11 10.01
C SER A 71 -7.94 17.82 10.24
N VAL A 72 -7.24 16.75 10.60
CA VAL A 72 -7.82 15.41 10.79
C VAL A 72 -7.66 14.95 12.22
N GLN A 73 -8.75 14.49 12.84
CA GLN A 73 -8.71 13.86 14.15
C GLN A 73 -8.28 12.39 14.00
N VAL A 74 -7.12 12.04 14.57
CA VAL A 74 -6.66 10.66 14.57
C VAL A 74 -7.03 9.96 15.87
N GLN A 75 -7.69 8.81 15.77
CA GLN A 75 -8.06 7.95 16.89
C GLN A 75 -7.21 6.68 16.90
N ARG A 76 -6.75 6.30 18.08
CA ARG A 76 -6.00 5.06 18.33
C ARG A 76 -6.93 4.05 18.99
N ASP A 77 -7.15 2.91 18.35
CA ASP A 77 -7.94 1.79 18.87
C ASP A 77 -7.07 0.52 18.83
N TYR A 78 -6.05 0.53 19.68
CA TYR A 78 -5.01 -0.47 19.71
C TYR A 78 -5.32 -1.60 20.68
N ASP A 79 -5.16 -2.83 20.21
CA ASP A 79 -5.19 -4.03 21.04
C ASP A 79 -3.79 -4.26 21.63
N PRO A 80 -3.61 -4.10 22.95
CA PRO A 80 -2.31 -4.25 23.59
C PRO A 80 -1.80 -5.71 23.63
N SER A 81 -2.65 -6.67 23.31
CA SER A 81 -2.29 -8.10 23.32
C SER A 81 -1.59 -8.57 22.05
N ILE A 82 -1.44 -7.68 21.05
CA ILE A 82 -0.81 -8.04 19.77
C ILE A 82 0.65 -8.40 19.98
N PRO A 83 1.07 -9.63 19.59
CA PRO A 83 2.47 -10.03 19.66
C PRO A 83 3.31 -9.28 18.61
N ASP A 84 4.63 -9.32 18.79
CA ASP A 84 5.55 -8.88 17.75
C ASP A 84 5.35 -9.67 16.47
N ILE A 85 5.49 -9.01 15.33
CA ILE A 85 5.47 -9.62 14.01
C ILE A 85 6.86 -9.62 13.40
N LEU A 86 7.11 -10.49 12.42
CA LEU A 86 8.31 -10.42 11.58
C LEU A 86 8.07 -9.46 10.42
N GLY A 87 8.93 -8.47 10.27
CA GLY A 87 8.76 -7.53 9.17
C GLY A 87 9.88 -6.51 9.03
N ASP A 88 9.82 -5.77 7.94
CA ASP A 88 10.61 -4.57 7.71
C ASP A 88 9.81 -3.35 8.18
N GLY A 89 10.21 -2.76 9.31
CA GLY A 89 9.51 -1.63 9.93
C GLY A 89 9.47 -0.38 9.05
N ASP A 90 10.49 -0.16 8.19
CA ASP A 90 10.50 0.98 7.26
C ASP A 90 9.50 0.78 6.13
N ARG A 91 9.43 -0.44 5.57
CA ARG A 91 8.46 -0.79 4.53
C ARG A 91 7.03 -0.75 5.06
N LEU A 92 6.79 -1.28 6.26
CA LEU A 92 5.47 -1.20 6.91
C LEU A 92 5.09 0.25 7.23
N THR A 93 6.03 1.08 7.70
CA THR A 93 5.79 2.51 7.90
C THR A 93 5.36 3.17 6.59
N GLN A 94 6.04 2.88 5.49
CA GLN A 94 5.72 3.41 4.17
C GLN A 94 4.32 2.98 3.69
N ALA A 95 4.00 1.68 3.86
CA ALA A 95 2.69 1.16 3.47
C ALA A 95 1.55 1.81 4.26
N VAL A 96 1.67 1.84 5.59
CA VAL A 96 0.66 2.45 6.46
C VAL A 96 0.54 3.95 6.21
N TRP A 97 1.65 4.65 6.01
CA TRP A 97 1.64 6.08 5.65
C TRP A 97 0.85 6.33 4.37
N ASN A 98 1.05 5.52 3.33
CA ASN A 98 0.29 5.63 2.08
C ASN A 98 -1.22 5.47 2.30
N LEU A 99 -1.63 4.54 3.18
CA LEU A 99 -3.05 4.34 3.51
C LEU A 99 -3.62 5.52 4.29
N VAL A 100 -2.91 6.01 5.30
CA VAL A 100 -3.32 7.18 6.12
C VAL A 100 -3.39 8.44 5.26
N ARG A 101 -2.37 8.70 4.43
CA ARG A 101 -2.35 9.81 3.51
C ARG A 101 -3.50 9.77 2.51
N ASN A 102 -3.87 8.56 2.05
CA ASN A 102 -5.01 8.39 1.17
C ASN A 102 -6.33 8.78 1.84
N ALA A 103 -6.52 8.48 3.14
CA ALA A 103 -7.65 8.92 3.93
C ALA A 103 -7.70 10.45 4.05
N PHE A 104 -6.57 11.09 4.37
CA PHE A 104 -6.47 12.56 4.43
C PHE A 104 -6.84 13.20 3.09
N GLN A 105 -6.29 12.68 2.01
CA GLN A 105 -6.57 13.14 0.65
C GLN A 105 -8.02 12.90 0.22
N ALA A 106 -8.73 11.93 0.83
CA ALA A 106 -10.16 11.70 0.61
C ALA A 106 -11.06 12.71 1.35
N GLY A 107 -10.44 13.70 2.02
CA GLY A 107 -11.17 14.71 2.77
C GLY A 107 -11.71 14.19 4.09
N ALA A 108 -11.09 13.17 4.68
CA ALA A 108 -11.50 12.66 5.98
C ALA A 108 -11.34 13.74 7.07
N THR A 109 -12.29 13.78 7.98
CA THR A 109 -12.20 14.59 9.20
C THR A 109 -11.74 13.75 10.39
N ARG A 110 -11.93 12.44 10.31
CA ARG A 110 -11.51 11.46 11.31
C ARG A 110 -10.89 10.24 10.66
N VAL A 111 -9.75 9.82 11.21
CA VAL A 111 -9.08 8.57 10.85
C VAL A 111 -8.85 7.75 12.11
N THR A 112 -9.26 6.49 12.09
CA THR A 112 -9.03 5.54 13.20
C THR A 112 -8.03 4.50 12.76
N LEU A 113 -6.95 4.35 13.52
CA LEU A 113 -6.00 3.24 13.41
C LEU A 113 -6.42 2.18 14.42
N ARG A 114 -6.87 1.03 13.93
CA ARG A 114 -7.33 -0.08 14.76
C ARG A 114 -6.47 -1.30 14.56
N THR A 115 -6.07 -1.93 15.66
CA THR A 115 -5.37 -3.21 15.62
C THR A 115 -6.15 -4.26 16.40
N ARG A 116 -6.19 -5.49 15.89
CA ARG A 116 -6.82 -6.66 16.55
C ARG A 116 -6.02 -7.91 16.27
N VAL A 117 -6.03 -8.84 17.23
CA VAL A 117 -5.60 -10.21 16.98
C VAL A 117 -6.74 -10.98 16.34
N GLU A 118 -6.43 -11.69 15.27
CA GLU A 118 -7.36 -12.60 14.61
C GLU A 118 -6.86 -14.04 14.71
N HIS A 119 -7.77 -14.98 14.93
CA HIS A 119 -7.46 -16.40 15.06
C HIS A 119 -7.99 -17.20 13.88
N GLY A 120 -7.24 -18.23 13.46
CA GLY A 120 -7.68 -19.15 12.43
C GLY A 120 -7.90 -18.52 11.06
N GLN A 121 -7.23 -17.41 10.77
CA GLN A 121 -7.38 -16.71 9.50
C GLN A 121 -6.62 -17.37 8.38
N ARG A 122 -7.30 -17.51 7.23
CA ARG A 122 -6.63 -17.90 5.99
C ARG A 122 -6.02 -16.69 5.34
N ILE A 123 -4.68 -16.65 5.30
CA ILE A 123 -3.92 -15.64 4.55
C ILE A 123 -3.29 -16.34 3.36
N ARG A 124 -3.69 -15.97 2.13
CA ARG A 124 -3.31 -16.68 0.90
C ARG A 124 -3.68 -18.18 1.01
N ASP A 125 -2.69 -19.05 0.95
CA ASP A 125 -2.87 -20.52 0.89
C ASP A 125 -2.71 -21.19 2.26
N ARG A 126 -2.43 -20.45 3.33
CA ARG A 126 -2.17 -21.00 4.67
C ARG A 126 -3.17 -20.46 5.68
N VAL A 127 -3.52 -21.34 6.64
CA VAL A 127 -4.27 -20.96 7.83
C VAL A 127 -3.26 -20.64 8.94
N HIS A 128 -3.37 -19.44 9.51
CA HIS A 128 -2.52 -19.00 10.60
C HIS A 128 -3.29 -19.06 11.91
N ALA A 129 -2.63 -19.60 12.96
CA ALA A 129 -3.24 -19.72 14.29
C ALA A 129 -3.59 -18.34 14.82
N MET A 130 -2.68 -17.39 14.66
CA MET A 130 -2.89 -15.98 14.95
C MET A 130 -2.42 -15.10 13.79
N SER A 131 -3.02 -13.94 13.64
CA SER A 131 -2.63 -12.91 12.68
C SER A 131 -2.97 -11.54 13.22
N LEU A 132 -2.21 -10.54 12.80
CA LEU A 132 -2.50 -9.15 13.04
C LEU A 132 -3.47 -8.62 11.99
N ARG A 133 -4.59 -8.06 12.44
CA ARG A 133 -5.45 -7.20 11.61
C ARG A 133 -5.21 -5.74 11.97
N LEU A 134 -4.72 -4.98 11.01
CA LEU A 134 -4.61 -3.53 11.08
C LEU A 134 -5.65 -2.92 10.14
N GLU A 135 -6.49 -2.05 10.68
CA GLU A 135 -7.49 -1.30 9.91
C GLU A 135 -7.19 0.20 9.97
N ILE A 136 -7.22 0.82 8.80
CA ILE A 136 -7.27 2.28 8.65
C ILE A 136 -8.69 2.63 8.22
N ILE A 137 -9.43 3.29 9.12
CA ILE A 137 -10.84 3.62 8.97
C ILE A 137 -10.97 5.12 8.83
N ASP A 138 -11.62 5.59 7.79
CA ASP A 138 -11.84 7.01 7.54
C ASP A 138 -13.30 7.33 7.21
N ASP A 139 -13.66 8.59 7.44
CA ASP A 139 -14.98 9.17 7.16
C ASP A 139 -14.99 10.04 5.89
N GLY A 140 -14.01 9.86 5.00
CA GLY A 140 -13.86 10.62 3.76
C GLY A 140 -14.88 10.29 2.68
N GLY A 141 -14.69 10.84 1.49
CA GLY A 141 -15.61 10.72 0.37
C GLY A 141 -15.78 9.31 -0.22
N GLY A 142 -14.93 8.35 0.20
CA GLY A 142 -14.95 6.99 -0.31
C GLY A 142 -14.15 6.81 -1.59
N VAL A 143 -14.17 5.57 -2.10
CA VAL A 143 -13.55 5.19 -3.37
C VAL A 143 -14.58 5.31 -4.48
N PRO A 144 -14.30 6.06 -5.57
CA PRO A 144 -15.18 6.09 -6.73
C PRO A 144 -15.41 4.70 -7.33
N GLU A 145 -16.63 4.41 -7.77
CA GLU A 145 -17.01 3.08 -8.28
C GLU A 145 -16.17 2.69 -9.50
N GLU A 146 -15.83 3.66 -10.35
CA GLU A 146 -15.02 3.43 -11.55
C GLU A 146 -13.58 2.97 -11.23
N LEU A 147 -13.10 3.24 -10.02
CA LEU A 147 -11.76 2.84 -9.58
C LEU A 147 -11.74 1.52 -8.79
N ALA A 148 -12.91 1.01 -8.39
CA ALA A 148 -13.02 -0.11 -7.46
C ALA A 148 -12.24 -1.36 -7.89
N GLU A 149 -12.34 -1.74 -9.18
CA GLU A 149 -11.66 -2.92 -9.72
C GLU A 149 -10.16 -2.73 -9.92
N HIS A 150 -9.72 -1.48 -10.03
CA HIS A 150 -8.33 -1.13 -10.40
C HIS A 150 -7.59 -0.38 -9.31
N LEU A 151 -8.18 -0.27 -8.12
CA LEU A 151 -7.70 0.59 -7.03
C LEU A 151 -6.23 0.34 -6.64
N PHE A 152 -5.77 -0.90 -6.71
CA PHE A 152 -4.41 -1.30 -6.36
C PHE A 152 -3.46 -1.37 -7.57
N LEU A 153 -3.93 -1.05 -8.77
CA LEU A 153 -3.05 -0.99 -9.93
C LEU A 153 -2.19 0.28 -9.89
N PRO A 154 -0.92 0.18 -10.32
CA PRO A 154 -0.06 1.36 -10.41
C PRO A 154 -0.64 2.43 -11.35
N LEU A 155 -0.42 3.70 -11.02
CA LEU A 155 -0.85 4.86 -11.81
C LEU A 155 -2.37 5.05 -11.91
N VAL A 156 -3.14 4.32 -11.14
CA VAL A 156 -4.58 4.53 -11.00
C VAL A 156 -4.83 5.55 -9.91
N SER A 157 -5.41 6.69 -10.27
CA SER A 157 -5.76 7.76 -9.34
C SER A 157 -7.05 8.44 -9.80
N GLY A 158 -7.96 8.66 -8.87
CA GLY A 158 -9.16 9.50 -9.09
C GLY A 158 -8.87 11.00 -8.94
N ARG A 159 -7.60 11.40 -8.77
CA ARG A 159 -7.19 12.79 -8.52
C ARG A 159 -6.11 13.22 -9.50
N ALA A 160 -6.21 14.47 -9.97
CA ALA A 160 -5.24 15.05 -10.92
C ALA A 160 -3.81 15.12 -10.38
N GLU A 161 -3.64 15.30 -9.07
CA GLU A 161 -2.33 15.39 -8.40
C GLU A 161 -1.87 14.07 -7.75
N GLY A 162 -2.67 13.01 -7.85
CA GLY A 162 -2.33 11.70 -7.27
C GLY A 162 -1.38 10.92 -8.16
N SER A 163 -0.23 10.47 -7.64
CA SER A 163 0.70 9.60 -8.39
C SER A 163 0.10 8.24 -8.75
N GLY A 164 -0.97 7.81 -8.07
CA GLY A 164 -1.56 6.48 -8.24
C GLY A 164 -0.66 5.32 -7.77
N LEU A 165 0.44 5.61 -7.08
CA LEU A 165 1.42 4.60 -6.66
C LEU A 165 1.26 4.15 -5.20
N GLY A 166 0.64 4.97 -4.36
CA GLY A 166 0.61 4.73 -2.91
C GLY A 166 -0.08 3.43 -2.52
N LEU A 167 -1.24 3.14 -3.10
CA LEU A 167 -2.00 1.90 -2.81
C LEU A 167 -1.35 0.66 -3.43
N ALA A 168 -0.79 0.77 -4.64
CA ALA A 168 -0.01 -0.29 -5.27
C ALA A 168 1.20 -0.68 -4.41
N LEU A 169 1.92 0.33 -3.88
CA LEU A 169 3.06 0.11 -2.99
C LEU A 169 2.63 -0.52 -1.65
N ALA A 170 1.52 -0.06 -1.05
CA ALA A 170 0.98 -0.67 0.16
C ALA A 170 0.59 -2.14 -0.05
N GLN A 171 0.00 -2.47 -1.22
CA GLN A 171 -0.31 -3.86 -1.57
C GLN A 171 0.96 -4.70 -1.77
N GLN A 172 1.99 -4.14 -2.41
CA GLN A 172 3.27 -4.82 -2.58
C GLN A 172 3.92 -5.13 -1.24
N VAL A 173 4.02 -4.15 -0.33
CA VAL A 173 4.56 -4.34 1.02
C VAL A 173 3.78 -5.41 1.80
N SER A 174 2.45 -5.40 1.69
CA SER A 174 1.62 -6.46 2.25
C SER A 174 2.03 -7.84 1.76
N ARG A 175 2.27 -7.98 0.44
CA ARG A 175 2.71 -9.26 -0.17
C ARG A 175 4.11 -9.68 0.27
N GLU A 176 5.03 -8.73 0.42
CA GLU A 176 6.39 -8.97 0.91
C GLU A 176 6.39 -9.53 2.34
N HIS A 177 5.40 -9.10 3.15
CA HIS A 177 5.16 -9.59 4.51
C HIS A 177 4.20 -10.79 4.57
N HIS A 178 4.00 -11.50 3.46
CA HIS A 178 3.10 -12.65 3.34
C HIS A 178 1.64 -12.37 3.72
N GLY A 179 1.27 -11.09 3.82
CA GLY A 179 -0.05 -10.61 4.19
C GLY A 179 -0.99 -10.40 3.00
N THR A 180 -2.12 -9.81 3.31
CA THR A 180 -3.12 -9.33 2.34
C THR A 180 -3.58 -7.93 2.68
N LEU A 181 -3.84 -7.12 1.64
CA LEU A 181 -4.46 -5.81 1.76
C LEU A 181 -5.78 -5.82 1.02
N THR A 182 -6.85 -5.50 1.72
CA THR A 182 -8.21 -5.42 1.19
C THR A 182 -8.85 -4.08 1.59
N TYR A 183 -9.98 -3.74 0.97
CA TYR A 183 -10.73 -2.57 1.38
C TYR A 183 -12.24 -2.79 1.28
N ARG A 184 -12.98 -1.98 2.01
CA ARG A 184 -14.43 -1.76 1.88
C ARG A 184 -14.66 -0.27 1.92
N SER A 185 -15.46 0.25 1.00
CA SER A 185 -15.67 1.69 0.91
C SER A 185 -17.11 2.02 0.57
N ARG A 186 -17.59 3.07 1.20
CA ARG A 186 -18.79 3.82 0.87
C ARG A 186 -18.55 5.27 1.29
N PRO A 187 -19.26 6.26 0.73
CA PRO A 187 -19.16 7.64 1.20
C PRO A 187 -19.34 7.75 2.72
N GLY A 188 -18.42 8.42 3.39
CA GLY A 188 -18.39 8.58 4.84
C GLY A 188 -17.86 7.38 5.64
N HIS A 189 -17.46 6.30 4.98
CA HIS A 189 -16.89 5.15 5.69
C HIS A 189 -16.03 4.27 4.77
N THR A 190 -14.73 4.44 4.80
CA THR A 190 -13.76 3.58 4.12
C THR A 190 -12.92 2.84 5.15
N VAL A 191 -12.67 1.57 4.90
CA VAL A 191 -11.81 0.72 5.73
C VAL A 191 -10.81 0.02 4.82
N PHE A 192 -9.53 0.32 4.99
CA PHE A 192 -8.45 -0.50 4.47
C PHE A 192 -8.01 -1.48 5.54
N THR A 193 -7.96 -2.75 5.20
CA THR A 193 -7.59 -3.84 6.12
C THR A 193 -6.31 -4.51 5.64
N LEU A 194 -5.25 -4.39 6.43
CA LEU A 194 -4.00 -5.10 6.28
C LEU A 194 -4.01 -6.29 7.25
N LEU A 195 -3.93 -7.50 6.72
CA LEU A 195 -3.84 -8.73 7.50
C LEU A 195 -2.44 -9.31 7.34
N LEU A 196 -1.69 -9.41 8.43
CA LEU A 196 -0.34 -9.94 8.46
C LEU A 196 -0.29 -11.21 9.31
N PRO A 197 0.43 -12.27 8.85
CA PRO A 197 0.62 -13.45 9.65
C PRO A 197 1.45 -13.12 10.90
N GLU A 198 1.16 -13.82 11.98
CA GLU A 198 2.02 -13.84 13.15
C GLU A 198 3.40 -14.42 12.78
N LEU A 199 4.40 -14.11 13.60
CA LEU A 199 5.61 -14.90 13.67
C LEU A 199 5.24 -16.38 13.72
N ALA A 200 5.70 -17.17 12.76
CA ALA A 200 5.72 -18.60 12.93
C ALA A 200 6.48 -18.87 14.24
N GLY A 201 5.74 -19.17 15.29
CA GLY A 201 6.34 -19.60 16.55
C GLY A 201 7.17 -20.84 16.27
N ASP A 202 8.18 -21.07 17.06
CA ASP A 202 9.13 -22.21 17.03
C ASP A 202 8.44 -23.60 17.12
N HIS A 203 7.14 -23.68 16.81
CA HIS A 203 6.33 -24.90 16.85
C HIS A 203 6.43 -25.80 15.61
N ASP A 204 7.20 -25.41 14.60
CA ASP A 204 7.42 -26.26 13.40
C ASP A 204 8.63 -27.19 13.57
N LYS A 205 9.17 -27.32 14.79
CA LYS A 205 10.32 -28.20 15.09
C LYS A 205 9.97 -29.41 15.94
N GLU A 206 8.75 -29.92 15.91
CA GLU A 206 8.48 -31.25 16.52
C GLU A 206 7.34 -31.97 15.79
N GLN A 207 7.64 -32.55 14.65
CA GLN A 207 7.07 -33.85 14.26
C GLN A 207 8.22 -34.83 14.19
N PRO A 208 8.43 -35.65 15.23
CA PRO A 208 9.27 -36.80 15.09
C PRO A 208 8.51 -37.78 14.17
N HIS A 209 9.16 -38.15 13.08
CA HIS A 209 8.77 -39.34 12.32
C HIS A 209 8.81 -40.56 13.25
N GLY A 210 7.64 -41.09 13.56
CA GLY A 210 7.43 -42.42 14.11
C GLY A 210 6.81 -43.32 13.05
#